data_f962e50e2efbc2bb36103d79273c650c
#
_entry.id   f962e50e2efbc2bb36103d79273c650c
#
_cell.length_a   1.000
_cell.length_b   1.000
_cell.length_c   1.000
_cell.angle_alpha   90.00
_cell.angle_beta   90.00
_cell.angle_gamma   90.00
#
_symmetry.space_group_name_H-M   'P 1'
#
loop_
_entity.id
_entity.type
_entity.pdbx_description
1 polymer ?
#
loop_
_entity_poly.entity_id
_entity_poly.type
_entity_poly.pdbx_seq_one_letter_code
_entity_poly.pdbx_strand_id
1 'polypeptide(L)'
;MFYLGVDVAKKKLDCLLLDSSNGKVKSKVVDNTAAGFATLLEWLGKQKAAELHVVMEPTGMYHEAAALALADAGLTVSLVNPAQLRAFAQGLGVKTKTDKQDSMVLAKFGATQKPAPWQPPSMSARRLKALLARRDAVADDLQRERNRQEAADSSLTPDAVKESIAQSIAFLEAELKRFEKMIASHIDDDPDLRNNKDLLETIPGVGPRVATHMTTLFAGRTFDSAEQLAAYLGLVPVEWQSGTSVRGRPRMSKAGPAHLRKVLYMPAVVARRCNPHIKALNERLMAKGKSKMAAIGAAMRKLAHLCFGVVHSGKPYDPKFAM
;
A
#
# COMPACT_ATOMS: atom_id res chain seq x y z
N MET A 1 28.06 7.24 13.26
CA MET A 1 26.83 7.17 12.45
C MET A 1 25.71 7.89 13.18
N PHE A 2 24.95 8.72 12.50
CA PHE A 2 23.83 9.49 13.05
C PHE A 2 22.51 8.90 12.63
N TYR A 3 21.51 8.96 13.50
CA TYR A 3 20.14 8.52 13.22
C TYR A 3 19.18 9.66 13.51
N LEU A 4 18.37 10.02 12.51
CA LEU A 4 17.31 11.00 12.62
C LEU A 4 15.97 10.30 12.75
N GLY A 5 15.36 10.31 13.92
CA GLY A 5 13.97 9.90 14.10
C GLY A 5 13.05 11.06 13.77
N VAL A 6 12.09 10.84 12.87
CA VAL A 6 11.11 11.85 12.45
C VAL A 6 9.71 11.35 12.75
N ASP A 7 9.08 11.95 13.75
CA ASP A 7 7.65 11.79 13.99
C ASP A 7 6.88 12.78 13.12
N VAL A 8 5.90 12.24 12.37
CA VAL A 8 5.21 12.98 11.32
C VAL A 8 3.79 13.30 11.72
N ALA A 9 3.49 14.58 11.86
CA ALA A 9 2.13 15.09 12.00
C ALA A 9 1.69 15.84 10.73
N LYS A 10 0.39 16.13 10.62
CA LYS A 10 -0.17 16.86 9.47
C LYS A 10 0.51 18.20 9.20
N LYS A 11 0.85 18.97 10.25
CA LYS A 11 1.38 20.35 10.14
C LYS A 11 2.85 20.47 10.48
N LYS A 12 3.44 19.51 11.19
CA LYS A 12 4.82 19.58 11.68
C LYS A 12 5.53 18.24 11.62
N LEU A 13 6.86 18.30 11.65
CA LEU A 13 7.75 17.18 11.85
C LEU A 13 8.52 17.40 13.15
N ASP A 14 8.42 16.45 14.07
CA ASP A 14 9.25 16.43 15.28
C ASP A 14 10.47 15.54 15.01
N CYS A 15 11.63 16.16 14.96
CA CYS A 15 12.88 15.53 14.55
C CYS A 15 13.84 15.41 15.74
N LEU A 16 14.45 14.24 15.88
CA LEU A 16 15.48 14.00 16.88
C LEU A 16 16.69 13.30 16.26
N LEU A 17 17.82 13.99 16.26
CA LEU A 17 19.11 13.48 15.81
C LEU A 17 19.84 12.82 16.98
N LEU A 18 20.18 11.55 16.82
CA LEU A 18 20.95 10.74 17.77
C LEU A 18 22.34 10.44 17.18
N ASP A 19 23.39 10.81 17.91
CA ASP A 19 24.73 10.32 17.65
C ASP A 19 24.92 8.96 18.35
N SER A 20 25.02 7.89 17.58
CA SER A 20 25.12 6.53 18.14
C SER A 20 26.50 6.25 18.82
N SER A 21 27.50 7.09 18.60
CA SER A 21 28.84 6.90 19.21
C SER A 21 28.90 7.36 20.65
N ASN A 22 28.16 8.39 21.04
CA ASN A 22 28.22 9.01 22.36
C ASN A 22 26.86 9.24 23.03
N GLY A 23 25.77 8.85 22.36
CA GLY A 23 24.40 8.98 22.87
C GLY A 23 23.86 10.41 22.91
N LYS A 24 24.59 11.39 22.37
CA LYS A 24 24.12 12.78 22.34
C LYS A 24 22.91 12.94 21.40
N VAL A 25 21.99 13.78 21.84
CA VAL A 25 20.78 14.05 21.09
C VAL A 25 20.58 15.53 20.84
N LYS A 26 20.04 15.87 19.67
CA LYS A 26 19.59 17.22 19.33
C LYS A 26 18.20 17.12 18.72
N SER A 27 17.33 18.05 19.04
CA SER A 27 15.96 18.08 18.49
C SER A 27 15.69 19.33 17.66
N LYS A 28 14.82 19.20 16.69
CA LYS A 28 14.33 20.28 15.85
C LYS A 28 12.87 19.98 15.48
N VAL A 29 12.05 21.02 15.52
CA VAL A 29 10.69 20.96 14.98
C VAL A 29 10.63 21.86 13.75
N VAL A 30 10.04 21.37 12.67
CA VAL A 30 9.82 22.13 11.43
C VAL A 30 8.41 21.89 10.92
N ASP A 31 7.93 22.79 10.09
CA ASP A 31 6.63 22.62 9.43
C ASP A 31 6.69 21.46 8.41
N ASN A 32 5.60 20.73 8.26
CA ASN A 32 5.46 19.67 7.24
C ASN A 32 5.12 20.30 5.87
N THR A 33 6.05 21.09 5.34
CA THR A 33 5.97 21.83 4.08
C THR A 33 7.33 21.84 3.39
N ALA A 34 7.36 22.19 2.09
CA ALA A 34 8.62 22.27 1.35
C ALA A 34 9.63 23.23 2.01
N ALA A 35 9.18 24.38 2.56
CA ALA A 35 10.03 25.32 3.29
C ALA A 35 10.56 24.71 4.59
N GLY A 36 9.73 23.95 5.30
CA GLY A 36 10.15 23.23 6.51
C GLY A 36 11.18 22.13 6.22
N PHE A 37 11.05 21.41 5.11
CA PHE A 37 12.03 20.42 4.67
C PHE A 37 13.37 21.06 4.35
N ALA A 38 13.39 22.19 3.64
CA ALA A 38 14.59 22.97 3.38
C ALA A 38 15.29 23.42 4.69
N THR A 39 14.51 23.93 5.66
CA THR A 39 14.99 24.29 7.00
C THR A 39 15.60 23.10 7.75
N LEU A 40 14.97 21.92 7.62
CA LEU A 40 15.50 20.69 8.24
C LEU A 40 16.84 20.28 7.61
N LEU A 41 16.93 20.29 6.28
CA LEU A 41 18.15 19.96 5.54
C LEU A 41 19.30 20.94 5.89
N GLU A 42 19.03 22.24 5.96
CA GLU A 42 20.00 23.24 6.39
C GLU A 42 20.49 22.98 7.84
N TRP A 43 19.56 22.67 8.74
CA TRP A 43 19.91 22.34 10.12
C TRP A 43 20.77 21.08 10.21
N LEU A 44 20.47 20.04 9.44
CA LEU A 44 21.25 18.80 9.36
C LEU A 44 22.65 19.05 8.81
N GLY A 45 22.80 19.87 7.78
CA GLY A 45 24.10 20.29 7.24
C GLY A 45 25.01 20.92 8.29
N LYS A 46 24.46 21.72 9.21
CA LYS A 46 25.20 22.33 10.33
C LYS A 46 25.67 21.31 11.38
N GLN A 47 25.08 20.10 11.42
CA GLN A 47 25.46 19.07 12.40
C GLN A 47 26.71 18.28 12.00
N LYS A 48 27.25 18.44 10.77
CA LYS A 48 28.40 17.71 10.21
C LYS A 48 28.25 16.18 10.34
N ALA A 49 27.03 15.68 10.19
CA ALA A 49 26.72 14.26 10.25
C ALA A 49 27.18 13.59 8.95
N ALA A 50 28.38 13.02 8.90
CA ALA A 50 28.96 12.42 7.70
C ALA A 50 28.15 11.21 7.20
N GLU A 51 27.55 10.44 8.11
CA GLU A 51 26.68 9.30 7.80
C GLU A 51 25.37 9.47 8.59
N LEU A 52 24.30 9.78 7.87
CA LEU A 52 22.98 10.03 8.44
C LEU A 52 21.93 9.09 7.88
N HIS A 53 21.23 8.40 8.77
CA HIS A 53 20.09 7.55 8.42
C HIS A 53 18.81 8.12 9.04
N VAL A 54 17.85 8.45 8.20
CA VAL A 54 16.54 8.97 8.60
C VAL A 54 15.58 7.80 8.80
N VAL A 55 14.88 7.79 9.93
CA VAL A 55 13.90 6.76 10.27
C VAL A 55 12.58 7.43 10.60
N MET A 56 11.51 7.05 9.90
CA MET A 56 10.18 7.60 10.11
C MET A 56 9.10 6.54 10.04
N GLU A 57 7.99 6.82 10.73
CA GLU A 57 6.78 6.00 10.68
C GLU A 57 5.84 6.50 9.59
N PRO A 58 5.30 5.64 8.71
CA PRO A 58 4.28 6.02 7.74
C PRO A 58 2.99 6.47 8.45
N THR A 59 2.71 7.77 8.43
CA THR A 59 1.50 8.36 9.03
C THR A 59 0.57 8.83 7.93
N GLY A 60 -0.37 7.96 7.52
CA GLY A 60 -1.29 8.26 6.42
C GLY A 60 -0.55 8.72 5.16
N MET A 61 -0.97 9.87 4.60
CA MET A 61 -0.32 10.50 3.43
C MET A 61 0.72 11.57 3.83
N TYR A 62 0.80 11.94 5.10
CA TYR A 62 1.56 13.12 5.53
C TYR A 62 3.09 12.91 5.55
N HIS A 63 3.56 11.66 5.61
CA HIS A 63 5.01 11.32 5.61
C HIS A 63 5.61 11.36 4.21
N GLU A 64 4.81 11.16 3.14
CA GLU A 64 5.32 10.88 1.79
C GLU A 64 6.15 12.07 1.25
N ALA A 65 5.67 13.30 1.42
CA ALA A 65 6.37 14.49 0.96
C ALA A 65 7.72 14.69 1.68
N ALA A 66 7.76 14.51 3.01
CA ALA A 66 8.98 14.61 3.80
C ALA A 66 9.98 13.50 3.44
N ALA A 67 9.52 12.25 3.34
CA ALA A 67 10.37 11.12 2.97
C ALA A 67 11.01 11.32 1.58
N LEU A 68 10.23 11.80 0.61
CA LEU A 68 10.72 12.11 -0.73
C LEU A 68 11.74 13.25 -0.73
N ALA A 69 11.44 14.36 -0.05
CA ALA A 69 12.35 15.51 0.02
C ALA A 69 13.71 15.14 0.64
N LEU A 70 13.71 14.30 1.68
CA LEU A 70 14.93 13.84 2.32
C LEU A 70 15.69 12.83 1.45
N ALA A 71 15.00 11.91 0.78
CA ALA A 71 15.61 10.97 -0.15
C ALA A 71 16.18 11.67 -1.40
N ASP A 72 15.46 12.63 -1.97
CA ASP A 72 15.90 13.44 -3.12
C ASP A 72 17.12 14.31 -2.77
N ALA A 73 17.30 14.66 -1.49
CA ALA A 73 18.51 15.31 -0.96
C ALA A 73 19.68 14.34 -0.73
N GLY A 74 19.55 13.07 -1.12
CA GLY A 74 20.61 12.05 -0.99
C GLY A 74 20.71 11.40 0.38
N LEU A 75 19.76 11.61 1.28
CA LEU A 75 19.76 10.97 2.59
C LEU A 75 19.17 9.54 2.52
N THR A 76 19.78 8.64 3.29
CA THR A 76 19.20 7.31 3.51
C THR A 76 17.96 7.43 4.37
N VAL A 77 16.80 7.02 3.86
CA VAL A 77 15.51 7.05 4.55
C VAL A 77 15.00 5.64 4.76
N SER A 78 14.49 5.31 5.93
CA SER A 78 13.73 4.07 6.19
C SER A 78 12.34 4.37 6.71
N LEU A 79 11.34 3.70 6.14
CA LEU A 79 9.96 3.73 6.60
C LEU A 79 9.68 2.47 7.43
N VAL A 80 9.42 2.65 8.72
CA VAL A 80 9.29 1.55 9.69
C VAL A 80 7.83 1.21 9.93
N ASN A 81 7.53 -0.09 9.99
CA ASN A 81 6.17 -0.55 10.28
C ASN A 81 5.73 -0.10 11.68
N PRO A 82 4.57 0.58 11.82
CA PRO A 82 4.03 1.06 13.08
C PRO A 82 3.91 -0.03 14.16
N ALA A 83 3.58 -1.27 13.77
CA ALA A 83 3.48 -2.38 14.71
C ALA A 83 4.85 -2.77 15.28
N GLN A 84 5.91 -2.77 14.45
CA GLN A 84 7.28 -3.05 14.90
C GLN A 84 7.80 -1.94 15.81
N LEU A 85 7.56 -0.68 15.46
CA LEU A 85 7.95 0.47 16.27
C LEU A 85 7.25 0.43 17.65
N ARG A 86 5.96 0.11 17.68
CA ARG A 86 5.20 -0.01 18.93
C ARG A 86 5.72 -1.14 19.82
N ALA A 87 6.01 -2.31 19.26
CA ALA A 87 6.60 -3.42 19.99
C ALA A 87 7.99 -3.06 20.55
N PHE A 88 8.79 -2.35 19.76
CA PHE A 88 10.11 -1.86 20.19
C PHE A 88 10.00 -0.83 21.35
N ALA A 89 9.09 0.13 21.25
CA ALA A 89 8.82 1.10 22.32
C ALA A 89 8.40 0.42 23.62
N GLN A 90 7.56 -0.60 23.55
CA GLN A 90 7.17 -1.42 24.70
C GLN A 90 8.37 -2.14 25.32
N GLY A 91 9.22 -2.72 24.49
CA GLY A 91 10.48 -3.37 24.92
C GLY A 91 11.46 -2.41 25.62
N LEU A 92 11.45 -1.13 25.26
CA LEU A 92 12.20 -0.08 25.95
C LEU A 92 11.54 0.42 27.24
N GLY A 93 10.37 -0.08 27.62
CA GLY A 93 9.62 0.37 28.79
C GLY A 93 9.02 1.77 28.64
N VAL A 94 8.88 2.28 27.43
CA VAL A 94 8.30 3.61 27.16
C VAL A 94 6.81 3.57 27.48
N LYS A 95 6.37 4.30 28.51
CA LYS A 95 4.98 4.37 28.97
C LYS A 95 4.28 5.65 28.51
N THR A 96 5.04 6.71 28.22
CA THR A 96 4.50 8.03 27.88
C THR A 96 4.59 8.27 26.39
N LYS A 97 3.49 8.69 25.78
CA LYS A 97 3.43 9.06 24.36
C LYS A 97 3.51 10.58 24.23
N THR A 98 4.59 11.07 23.63
CA THR A 98 4.79 12.47 23.24
C THR A 98 5.58 12.49 21.94
N ASP A 99 5.38 13.49 21.08
CA ASP A 99 6.04 13.62 19.78
C ASP A 99 7.59 13.56 19.92
N LYS A 100 8.14 14.14 20.99
CA LYS A 100 9.58 14.06 21.31
C LYS A 100 10.01 12.64 21.67
N GLN A 101 9.18 11.90 22.39
CA GLN A 101 9.47 10.52 22.75
C GLN A 101 9.36 9.61 21.53
N ASP A 102 8.39 9.85 20.67
CA ASP A 102 8.15 9.05 19.46
C ASP A 102 9.33 9.25 18.47
N SER A 103 9.83 10.49 18.28
CA SER A 103 11.04 10.73 17.48
C SER A 103 12.31 10.12 18.09
N MET A 104 12.42 10.06 19.44
CA MET A 104 13.53 9.37 20.13
C MET A 104 13.46 7.85 19.90
N VAL A 105 12.29 7.26 20.00
CA VAL A 105 12.07 5.81 19.75
C VAL A 105 12.48 5.46 18.32
N LEU A 106 12.08 6.29 17.32
CA LEU A 106 12.47 6.13 15.92
C LEU A 106 14.00 6.18 15.73
N ALA A 107 14.67 7.17 16.32
CA ALA A 107 16.12 7.27 16.22
C ALA A 107 16.85 6.07 16.87
N LYS A 108 16.39 5.62 18.04
CA LYS A 108 16.91 4.42 18.70
C LYS A 108 16.62 3.15 17.92
N PHE A 109 15.43 3.03 17.33
CA PHE A 109 15.10 1.93 16.44
C PHE A 109 16.08 1.85 15.26
N GLY A 110 16.36 2.97 14.62
CA GLY A 110 17.35 3.06 13.56
C GLY A 110 18.73 2.58 14.00
N ALA A 111 19.20 3.03 15.16
CA ALA A 111 20.52 2.68 15.69
C ALA A 111 20.68 1.20 16.04
N THR A 112 19.60 0.57 16.54
CA THR A 112 19.65 -0.83 17.03
C THR A 112 19.22 -1.84 15.96
N GLN A 113 18.16 -1.55 15.20
CA GLN A 113 17.57 -2.49 14.23
C GLN A 113 18.11 -2.32 12.81
N LYS A 114 18.74 -1.18 12.49
CA LYS A 114 19.32 -0.85 11.18
C LYS A 114 18.35 -1.20 10.04
N PRO A 115 17.13 -0.62 10.02
CA PRO A 115 16.10 -0.98 9.05
C PRO A 115 16.59 -0.75 7.61
N ALA A 116 16.14 -1.59 6.69
CA ALA A 116 16.50 -1.48 5.29
C ALA A 116 16.12 -0.10 4.71
N PRO A 117 16.95 0.50 3.85
CA PRO A 117 16.64 1.74 3.16
C PRO A 117 15.37 1.61 2.33
N TRP A 118 14.51 2.61 2.42
CA TRP A 118 13.34 2.72 1.56
C TRP A 118 13.74 3.17 0.16
N GLN A 119 13.24 2.50 -0.84
CA GLN A 119 13.40 2.88 -2.24
C GLN A 119 12.24 3.79 -2.63
N PRO A 120 12.47 5.08 -2.92
CA PRO A 120 11.41 5.97 -3.35
C PRO A 120 10.85 5.52 -4.72
N PRO A 121 9.52 5.48 -4.88
CA PRO A 121 8.94 5.19 -6.18
C PRO A 121 9.36 6.23 -7.24
N SER A 122 9.50 5.80 -8.50
CA SER A 122 9.77 6.71 -9.60
C SER A 122 8.68 7.78 -9.74
N MET A 123 8.99 8.89 -10.40
CA MET A 123 7.99 9.93 -10.70
C MET A 123 6.80 9.37 -11.49
N SER A 124 7.07 8.45 -12.43
CA SER A 124 6.05 7.75 -13.21
C SER A 124 5.13 6.91 -12.32
N ALA A 125 5.70 6.12 -11.40
CA ALA A 125 4.92 5.33 -10.45
C ALA A 125 4.07 6.19 -9.50
N ARG A 126 4.61 7.31 -9.02
CA ARG A 126 3.87 8.27 -8.17
C ARG A 126 2.69 8.87 -8.91
N ARG A 127 2.90 9.28 -10.19
CA ARG A 127 1.85 9.82 -11.05
C ARG A 127 0.74 8.79 -11.29
N LEU A 128 1.11 7.57 -11.64
CA LEU A 128 0.14 6.48 -11.84
C LEU A 128 -0.68 6.21 -10.58
N LYS A 129 -0.03 6.15 -9.40
CA LYS A 129 -0.71 5.98 -8.12
C LYS A 129 -1.75 7.08 -7.86
N ALA A 130 -1.39 8.35 -8.12
CA ALA A 130 -2.29 9.49 -7.93
C ALA A 130 -3.49 9.45 -8.90
N LEU A 131 -3.25 9.17 -10.19
CA LEU A 131 -4.31 9.04 -11.20
C LEU A 131 -5.28 7.90 -10.84
N LEU A 132 -4.75 6.74 -10.45
CA LEU A 132 -5.55 5.58 -10.08
C LEU A 132 -6.38 5.83 -8.82
N ALA A 133 -5.80 6.46 -7.80
CA ALA A 133 -6.52 6.83 -6.59
C ALA A 133 -7.69 7.79 -6.88
N ARG A 134 -7.49 8.78 -7.76
CA ARG A 134 -8.57 9.69 -8.16
C ARG A 134 -9.64 8.96 -8.98
N ARG A 135 -9.24 8.13 -9.92
CA ARG A 135 -10.17 7.29 -10.73
C ARG A 135 -11.04 6.44 -9.83
N ASP A 136 -10.47 5.78 -8.80
CA ASP A 136 -11.23 4.94 -7.88
C ASP A 136 -12.19 5.75 -7.01
N ALA A 137 -11.79 6.94 -6.55
CA ALA A 137 -12.66 7.85 -5.83
C ALA A 137 -13.87 8.28 -6.70
N VAL A 138 -13.64 8.65 -7.96
CA VAL A 138 -14.71 9.01 -8.91
C VAL A 138 -15.64 7.81 -9.16
N ALA A 139 -15.11 6.59 -9.28
CA ALA A 139 -15.92 5.39 -9.46
C ALA A 139 -16.78 5.07 -8.22
N ASP A 140 -16.24 5.25 -7.01
CA ASP A 140 -17.01 5.07 -5.78
C ASP A 140 -18.08 6.18 -5.60
N ASP A 141 -17.80 7.44 -6.03
CA ASP A 141 -18.80 8.53 -6.08
C ASP A 141 -19.91 8.22 -7.07
N LEU A 142 -19.58 7.79 -8.28
CA LEU A 142 -20.54 7.38 -9.30
C LEU A 142 -21.47 6.26 -8.79
N GLN A 143 -20.91 5.27 -8.10
CA GLN A 143 -21.74 4.19 -7.53
C GLN A 143 -22.70 4.72 -6.46
N ARG A 144 -22.26 5.70 -5.64
CA ARG A 144 -23.15 6.35 -4.65
C ARG A 144 -24.29 7.11 -5.31
N GLU A 145 -24.01 7.85 -6.39
CA GLU A 145 -25.07 8.58 -7.12
C GLU A 145 -26.04 7.63 -7.83
N ARG A 146 -25.57 6.52 -8.40
CA ARG A 146 -26.45 5.49 -8.98
C ARG A 146 -27.37 4.84 -7.95
N ASN A 147 -26.87 4.57 -6.74
CA ASN A 147 -27.69 4.07 -5.65
C ASN A 147 -28.75 5.10 -5.20
N ARG A 148 -28.40 6.42 -5.22
CA ARG A 148 -29.36 7.50 -4.97
C ARG A 148 -30.42 7.58 -6.06
N GLN A 149 -30.04 7.42 -7.32
CA GLN A 149 -30.98 7.39 -8.44
C GLN A 149 -31.99 6.24 -8.28
N GLU A 150 -31.51 5.03 -8.00
CA GLU A 150 -32.38 3.87 -7.75
C GLU A 150 -33.38 4.12 -6.62
N ALA A 151 -32.92 4.72 -5.52
CA ALA A 151 -33.79 5.10 -4.40
C ALA A 151 -34.80 6.20 -4.79
N ALA A 152 -34.39 7.21 -5.57
CA ALA A 152 -35.25 8.28 -6.02
C ALA A 152 -36.30 7.82 -7.03
N ASP A 153 -35.95 6.85 -7.87
CA ASP A 153 -36.88 6.26 -8.86
C ASP A 153 -37.94 5.37 -8.16
N SER A 154 -37.58 4.79 -7.01
CA SER A 154 -38.49 3.94 -6.21
C SER A 154 -39.36 4.73 -5.21
N SER A 155 -39.33 6.07 -5.21
CA SER A 155 -39.98 6.93 -4.23
C SER A 155 -40.65 8.14 -4.90
N LEU A 156 -41.49 8.87 -4.13
CA LEU A 156 -42.13 10.12 -4.59
C LEU A 156 -41.12 11.30 -4.54
N THR A 157 -39.96 11.13 -5.17
CA THR A 157 -38.92 12.16 -5.24
C THR A 157 -39.29 13.21 -6.32
N PRO A 158 -39.17 14.51 -6.01
CA PRO A 158 -39.43 15.57 -6.99
C PRO A 158 -38.49 15.50 -8.22
N ASP A 159 -39.00 15.86 -9.39
CA ASP A 159 -38.25 15.77 -10.66
C ASP A 159 -36.94 16.58 -10.64
N ALA A 160 -36.94 17.76 -10.01
CA ALA A 160 -35.76 18.58 -9.86
C ALA A 160 -34.60 17.85 -9.11
N VAL A 161 -34.93 16.97 -8.15
CA VAL A 161 -33.93 16.17 -7.42
C VAL A 161 -33.42 15.03 -8.31
N LYS A 162 -34.30 14.35 -9.05
CA LYS A 162 -33.92 13.31 -10.02
C LYS A 162 -33.02 13.87 -11.12
N GLU A 163 -33.34 15.07 -11.63
CA GLU A 163 -32.52 15.74 -12.63
C GLU A 163 -31.12 16.08 -12.09
N SER A 164 -31.02 16.61 -10.87
CA SER A 164 -29.73 16.90 -10.21
C SER A 164 -28.87 15.64 -10.05
N ILE A 165 -29.47 14.51 -9.66
CA ILE A 165 -28.77 13.23 -9.57
C ILE A 165 -28.28 12.77 -10.95
N ALA A 166 -29.12 12.87 -11.98
CA ALA A 166 -28.77 12.49 -13.34
C ALA A 166 -27.61 13.32 -13.90
N GLN A 167 -27.60 14.64 -13.65
CA GLN A 167 -26.50 15.53 -14.03
C GLN A 167 -25.20 15.17 -13.32
N SER A 168 -25.25 14.82 -12.04
CA SER A 168 -24.10 14.37 -11.26
C SER A 168 -23.54 13.05 -11.81
N ILE A 169 -24.40 12.11 -12.16
CA ILE A 169 -24.01 10.83 -12.80
C ILE A 169 -23.32 11.10 -14.13
N ALA A 170 -23.88 11.90 -15.00
CA ALA A 170 -23.30 12.23 -16.30
C ALA A 170 -21.91 12.87 -16.18
N PHE A 171 -21.74 13.79 -15.24
CA PHE A 171 -20.46 14.40 -14.94
C PHE A 171 -19.43 13.36 -14.46
N LEU A 172 -19.80 12.50 -13.48
CA LEU A 172 -18.90 11.50 -12.92
C LEU A 172 -18.51 10.42 -13.95
N GLU A 173 -19.42 10.05 -14.87
CA GLU A 173 -19.13 9.13 -15.98
C GLU A 173 -18.10 9.74 -16.95
N ALA A 174 -18.24 11.02 -17.29
CA ALA A 174 -17.27 11.73 -18.13
C ALA A 174 -15.90 11.80 -17.47
N GLU A 175 -15.85 12.15 -16.17
CA GLU A 175 -14.63 12.19 -15.40
C GLU A 175 -13.97 10.79 -15.29
N LEU A 176 -14.73 9.75 -15.06
CA LEU A 176 -14.22 8.38 -15.01
C LEU A 176 -13.53 8.00 -16.31
N LYS A 177 -14.18 8.23 -17.47
CA LYS A 177 -13.59 7.99 -18.80
C LYS A 177 -12.32 8.82 -19.02
N ARG A 178 -12.31 10.07 -18.56
CA ARG A 178 -11.14 10.95 -18.66
C ARG A 178 -9.94 10.38 -17.90
N PHE A 179 -10.12 9.96 -16.64
CA PHE A 179 -9.04 9.36 -15.85
C PHE A 179 -8.61 8.00 -16.39
N GLU A 180 -9.52 7.16 -16.89
CA GLU A 180 -9.18 5.90 -17.54
C GLU A 180 -8.30 6.11 -18.76
N LYS A 181 -8.61 7.11 -19.60
CA LYS A 181 -7.77 7.48 -20.74
C LYS A 181 -6.38 8.00 -20.31
N MET A 182 -6.32 8.85 -19.28
CA MET A 182 -5.06 9.37 -18.75
C MET A 182 -4.17 8.25 -18.18
N ILE A 183 -4.76 7.28 -17.48
CA ILE A 183 -4.06 6.12 -16.94
C ILE A 183 -3.54 5.24 -18.08
N ALA A 184 -4.36 4.95 -19.08
CA ALA A 184 -3.96 4.14 -20.24
C ALA A 184 -2.78 4.79 -20.97
N SER A 185 -2.89 6.08 -21.35
CA SER A 185 -1.81 6.80 -22.00
C SER A 185 -0.53 6.82 -21.14
N HIS A 186 -0.63 7.05 -19.83
CA HIS A 186 0.53 7.07 -18.95
C HIS A 186 1.24 5.71 -18.85
N ILE A 187 0.48 4.60 -18.87
CA ILE A 187 1.04 3.24 -18.90
C ILE A 187 1.67 2.95 -20.26
N ASP A 188 1.04 3.38 -21.36
CA ASP A 188 1.54 3.17 -22.71
C ASP A 188 2.82 3.97 -23.01
N ASP A 189 3.00 5.12 -22.37
CA ASP A 189 4.19 5.97 -22.49
C ASP A 189 5.40 5.44 -21.68
N ASP A 190 5.18 4.54 -20.72
CA ASP A 190 6.23 3.98 -19.85
C ASP A 190 6.42 2.47 -20.16
N PRO A 191 7.55 2.07 -20.77
CA PRO A 191 7.78 0.68 -21.19
C PRO A 191 7.70 -0.33 -20.04
N ASP A 192 8.17 0.02 -18.83
CA ASP A 192 8.17 -0.89 -17.69
C ASP A 192 6.75 -1.10 -17.17
N LEU A 193 5.95 -0.03 -17.09
CA LEU A 193 4.55 -0.11 -16.69
C LEU A 193 3.73 -0.91 -17.71
N ARG A 194 3.95 -0.67 -19.01
CA ARG A 194 3.28 -1.40 -20.10
C ARG A 194 3.61 -2.90 -20.02
N ASN A 195 4.90 -3.24 -19.97
CA ASN A 195 5.34 -4.63 -19.90
C ASN A 195 4.74 -5.36 -18.69
N ASN A 196 4.76 -4.72 -17.51
CA ASN A 196 4.17 -5.32 -16.31
C ASN A 196 2.66 -5.53 -16.45
N LYS A 197 1.93 -4.58 -17.05
CA LYS A 197 0.50 -4.70 -17.29
C LYS A 197 0.19 -5.84 -18.26
N ASP A 198 0.92 -5.92 -19.38
CA ASP A 198 0.73 -6.95 -20.41
C ASP A 198 1.00 -8.35 -19.84
N LEU A 199 2.05 -8.52 -19.05
CA LEU A 199 2.35 -9.77 -18.34
C LEU A 199 1.22 -10.17 -17.39
N LEU A 200 0.69 -9.23 -16.62
CA LEU A 200 -0.39 -9.48 -15.68
C LEU A 200 -1.69 -9.89 -16.38
N GLU A 201 -2.00 -9.31 -17.53
CA GLU A 201 -3.19 -9.65 -18.32
C GLU A 201 -3.12 -11.04 -18.98
N THR A 202 -1.94 -11.66 -19.04
CA THR A 202 -1.81 -13.06 -19.48
C THR A 202 -2.40 -14.06 -18.48
N ILE A 203 -2.60 -13.67 -17.21
CA ILE A 203 -3.13 -14.55 -16.17
C ILE A 203 -4.64 -14.69 -16.31
N PRO A 204 -5.20 -15.91 -16.57
CA PRO A 204 -6.65 -16.10 -16.64
C PRO A 204 -7.34 -15.66 -15.35
N GLY A 205 -8.27 -14.71 -15.47
CA GLY A 205 -9.00 -14.10 -14.35
C GLY A 205 -8.44 -12.73 -13.93
N VAL A 206 -7.31 -12.29 -14.49
CA VAL A 206 -6.79 -10.91 -14.32
C VAL A 206 -7.21 -10.09 -15.55
N GLY A 207 -8.15 -9.17 -15.33
CA GLY A 207 -8.54 -8.21 -16.38
C GLY A 207 -7.82 -6.86 -16.21
N PRO A 208 -8.03 -5.91 -17.15
CA PRO A 208 -7.32 -4.62 -17.21
C PRO A 208 -7.31 -3.84 -15.89
N ARG A 209 -8.44 -3.84 -15.18
CA ARG A 209 -8.55 -3.14 -13.89
C ARG A 209 -7.58 -3.72 -12.85
N VAL A 210 -7.52 -5.04 -12.72
CA VAL A 210 -6.63 -5.72 -11.76
C VAL A 210 -5.18 -5.53 -12.18
N ALA A 211 -4.88 -5.71 -13.47
CA ALA A 211 -3.55 -5.50 -14.03
C ALA A 211 -3.06 -4.09 -13.71
N THR A 212 -3.86 -3.05 -13.94
CA THR A 212 -3.51 -1.65 -13.61
C THR A 212 -3.19 -1.46 -12.11
N HIS A 213 -4.03 -1.99 -11.21
CA HIS A 213 -3.77 -1.90 -9.76
C HIS A 213 -2.51 -2.63 -9.33
N MET A 214 -2.27 -3.82 -9.88
CA MET A 214 -1.07 -4.60 -9.56
C MET A 214 0.19 -3.97 -10.17
N THR A 215 0.13 -3.46 -11.40
CA THR A 215 1.22 -2.68 -12.01
C THR A 215 1.58 -1.47 -11.15
N THR A 216 0.58 -0.72 -10.69
CA THR A 216 0.78 0.44 -9.79
C THR A 216 1.44 0.01 -8.48
N LEU A 217 1.05 -1.13 -7.92
CA LEU A 217 1.62 -1.67 -6.70
C LEU A 217 3.11 -2.05 -6.89
N PHE A 218 3.43 -2.79 -7.96
CA PHE A 218 4.80 -3.22 -8.25
C PHE A 218 5.71 -2.05 -8.65
N ALA A 219 5.20 -1.05 -9.34
CA ALA A 219 5.95 0.17 -9.65
C ALA A 219 6.26 1.02 -8.41
N GLY A 220 5.41 0.96 -7.39
CA GLY A 220 5.57 1.72 -6.16
C GLY A 220 6.27 0.98 -5.03
N ARG A 221 6.48 -0.32 -5.15
CA ARG A 221 7.06 -1.15 -4.09
C ARG A 221 7.65 -2.45 -4.63
N THR A 222 8.86 -2.77 -4.18
CA THR A 222 9.50 -4.07 -4.41
C THR A 222 9.08 -5.11 -3.38
N PHE A 223 9.03 -6.37 -3.79
CA PHE A 223 8.76 -7.52 -2.93
C PHE A 223 9.81 -8.59 -3.23
N ASP A 224 10.36 -9.20 -2.19
CA ASP A 224 11.39 -10.23 -2.33
C ASP A 224 10.78 -11.62 -2.59
N SER A 225 9.51 -11.80 -2.23
CA SER A 225 8.79 -13.08 -2.43
C SER A 225 7.28 -12.87 -2.59
N ALA A 226 6.63 -13.89 -3.16
CA ALA A 226 5.17 -13.94 -3.28
C ALA A 226 4.47 -13.96 -1.90
N GLU A 227 5.11 -14.56 -0.90
CA GLU A 227 4.65 -14.59 0.49
C GLU A 227 4.65 -13.19 1.11
N GLN A 228 5.70 -12.40 0.86
CA GLN A 228 5.79 -11.01 1.31
C GLN A 228 4.68 -10.15 0.68
N LEU A 229 4.43 -10.31 -0.62
CA LEU A 229 3.30 -9.67 -1.29
C LEU A 229 1.96 -10.08 -0.66
N ALA A 230 1.74 -11.39 -0.45
CA ALA A 230 0.49 -11.88 0.16
C ALA A 230 0.30 -11.36 1.60
N ALA A 231 1.37 -11.26 2.37
CA ALA A 231 1.36 -10.68 3.72
C ALA A 231 1.02 -9.19 3.68
N TYR A 232 1.65 -8.44 2.77
CA TYR A 232 1.35 -7.02 2.55
C TYR A 232 -0.11 -6.79 2.17
N LEU A 233 -0.68 -7.65 1.31
CA LEU A 233 -2.09 -7.59 0.91
C LEU A 233 -3.05 -8.07 2.01
N GLY A 234 -2.53 -8.63 3.11
CA GLY A 234 -3.32 -9.20 4.20
C GLY A 234 -4.08 -10.46 3.80
N LEU A 235 -3.53 -11.24 2.86
CA LEU A 235 -4.09 -12.49 2.33
C LEU A 235 -3.49 -13.74 2.97
N VAL A 236 -2.82 -13.60 4.11
CA VAL A 236 -2.26 -14.71 4.87
C VAL A 236 -3.19 -15.11 6.02
N PRO A 237 -3.29 -16.42 6.35
CA PRO A 237 -4.00 -16.84 7.53
C PRO A 237 -3.23 -16.44 8.79
N VAL A 238 -3.96 -16.00 9.82
CA VAL A 238 -3.44 -15.78 11.16
C VAL A 238 -4.09 -16.80 12.08
N GLU A 239 -3.25 -17.53 12.81
CA GLU A 239 -3.67 -18.51 13.79
C GLU A 239 -3.41 -18.00 15.20
N TRP A 240 -4.36 -18.23 16.09
CA TRP A 240 -4.23 -17.96 17.51
C TRP A 240 -4.33 -19.28 18.24
N GLN A 241 -3.20 -19.77 18.73
CA GLN A 241 -3.11 -20.99 19.52
C GLN A 241 -2.29 -20.69 20.78
N SER A 242 -2.83 -21.03 21.92
CA SER A 242 -2.13 -20.93 23.21
C SER A 242 -2.46 -22.16 24.05
N GLY A 243 -1.46 -22.98 24.29
CA GLY A 243 -1.59 -24.25 25.01
C GLY A 243 -2.64 -25.17 24.38
N THR A 244 -3.34 -25.93 25.25
CA THR A 244 -4.40 -26.88 24.85
C THR A 244 -5.79 -26.24 24.79
N SER A 245 -5.99 -25.09 25.46
CA SER A 245 -7.30 -24.49 25.70
C SER A 245 -7.71 -23.45 24.63
N VAL A 246 -6.77 -22.79 23.97
CA VAL A 246 -7.07 -21.77 22.96
C VAL A 246 -6.76 -22.28 21.58
N ARG A 247 -7.79 -22.71 20.84
CA ARG A 247 -7.69 -23.11 19.41
C ARG A 247 -8.69 -22.30 18.59
N GLY A 248 -8.29 -21.07 18.21
CA GLY A 248 -9.06 -20.23 17.30
C GLY A 248 -9.03 -20.77 15.87
N ARG A 249 -10.15 -20.64 15.12
CA ARG A 249 -10.14 -20.93 13.67
C ARG A 249 -9.25 -19.90 12.96
N PRO A 250 -8.33 -20.32 12.07
CA PRO A 250 -7.53 -19.39 11.28
C PRO A 250 -8.41 -18.40 10.52
N ARG A 251 -8.04 -17.13 10.56
CA ARG A 251 -8.73 -16.06 9.84
C ARG A 251 -7.75 -15.33 8.95
N MET A 252 -8.25 -14.76 7.85
CA MET A 252 -7.44 -13.88 7.01
C MET A 252 -6.95 -12.67 7.83
N SER A 253 -5.67 -12.35 7.74
CA SER A 253 -5.01 -11.27 8.48
C SER A 253 -5.72 -9.92 8.30
N LYS A 254 -6.13 -9.60 7.05
CA LYS A 254 -6.69 -8.31 6.66
C LYS A 254 -5.79 -7.10 6.98
N ALA A 255 -4.57 -7.32 7.44
CA ALA A 255 -3.56 -6.27 7.55
C ALA A 255 -3.20 -5.75 6.16
N GLY A 256 -3.01 -4.43 6.01
CA GLY A 256 -2.66 -3.82 4.73
C GLY A 256 -3.87 -3.32 3.91
N PRO A 257 -3.66 -2.96 2.61
CA PRO A 257 -4.59 -2.14 1.83
C PRO A 257 -5.91 -2.86 1.50
N ALA A 258 -7.00 -2.44 2.13
CA ALA A 258 -8.31 -3.05 1.94
C ALA A 258 -8.83 -2.88 0.49
N HIS A 259 -8.50 -1.76 -0.18
CA HIS A 259 -8.91 -1.51 -1.55
C HIS A 259 -8.33 -2.54 -2.54
N LEU A 260 -7.06 -2.97 -2.38
CA LEU A 260 -6.47 -4.00 -3.23
C LEU A 260 -7.12 -5.37 -3.00
N ARG A 261 -7.51 -5.70 -1.76
CA ARG A 261 -8.30 -6.92 -1.50
C ARG A 261 -9.68 -6.86 -2.17
N LYS A 262 -10.36 -5.68 -2.17
CA LYS A 262 -11.62 -5.45 -2.90
C LYS A 262 -11.44 -5.71 -4.40
N VAL A 263 -10.34 -5.21 -4.98
CA VAL A 263 -10.01 -5.40 -6.40
C VAL A 263 -9.74 -6.86 -6.75
N LEU A 264 -9.08 -7.63 -5.87
CA LEU A 264 -8.74 -9.03 -6.12
C LEU A 264 -9.89 -10.01 -5.87
N TYR A 265 -10.96 -9.61 -5.21
CA TYR A 265 -12.04 -10.52 -4.81
C TYR A 265 -12.78 -11.13 -5.99
N MET A 266 -13.41 -10.31 -6.86
CA MET A 266 -14.16 -10.81 -8.01
C MET A 266 -13.28 -11.54 -9.03
N PRO A 267 -12.08 -11.07 -9.38
CA PRO A 267 -11.10 -11.81 -10.17
C PRO A 267 -10.81 -13.21 -9.62
N ALA A 268 -10.62 -13.34 -8.31
CA ALA A 268 -10.41 -14.65 -7.69
C ALA A 268 -11.63 -15.56 -7.80
N VAL A 269 -12.85 -15.00 -7.71
CA VAL A 269 -14.11 -15.75 -7.95
C VAL A 269 -14.18 -16.25 -9.39
N VAL A 270 -13.83 -15.42 -10.37
CA VAL A 270 -13.79 -15.80 -11.80
C VAL A 270 -12.69 -16.82 -12.08
N ALA A 271 -11.47 -16.57 -11.56
CA ALA A 271 -10.31 -17.43 -11.77
C ALA A 271 -10.51 -18.88 -11.29
N ARG A 272 -11.39 -19.13 -10.31
CA ARG A 272 -11.75 -20.50 -9.90
C ARG A 272 -12.39 -21.32 -11.03
N ARG A 273 -12.88 -20.67 -12.10
CA ARG A 273 -13.49 -21.34 -13.26
C ARG A 273 -12.54 -21.43 -14.45
N CYS A 274 -11.75 -20.38 -14.69
CA CYS A 274 -10.93 -20.24 -15.90
C CYS A 274 -9.42 -20.44 -15.69
N ASN A 275 -8.90 -20.30 -14.45
CA ASN A 275 -7.48 -20.48 -14.20
C ASN A 275 -7.18 -21.91 -13.67
N PRO A 276 -6.40 -22.74 -14.38
CA PRO A 276 -6.15 -24.13 -14.00
C PRO A 276 -5.61 -24.31 -12.57
N HIS A 277 -4.60 -23.48 -12.19
CA HIS A 277 -3.99 -23.57 -10.86
C HIS A 277 -4.96 -23.21 -9.73
N ILE A 278 -5.79 -22.15 -9.95
CA ILE A 278 -6.76 -21.71 -8.96
C ILE A 278 -7.96 -22.65 -8.90
N LYS A 279 -8.38 -23.20 -10.04
CA LYS A 279 -9.43 -24.22 -10.11
C LYS A 279 -9.04 -25.46 -9.31
N ALA A 280 -7.87 -26.04 -9.57
CA ALA A 280 -7.35 -27.20 -8.84
C ALA A 280 -7.21 -26.93 -7.32
N LEU A 281 -6.72 -25.75 -6.94
CA LEU A 281 -6.67 -25.33 -5.53
C LEU A 281 -8.06 -25.29 -4.90
N ASN A 282 -9.03 -24.69 -5.58
CA ASN A 282 -10.40 -24.58 -5.10
C ASN A 282 -11.07 -25.95 -4.92
N GLU A 283 -10.95 -26.84 -5.90
CA GLU A 283 -11.48 -28.21 -5.85
C GLU A 283 -10.87 -28.99 -4.67
N ARG A 284 -9.55 -28.93 -4.50
CA ARG A 284 -8.85 -29.56 -3.37
C ARG A 284 -9.31 -29.04 -2.01
N LEU A 285 -9.54 -27.74 -1.88
CA LEU A 285 -10.01 -27.13 -0.62
C LEU A 285 -11.45 -27.49 -0.32
N MET A 286 -12.31 -27.52 -1.34
CA MET A 286 -13.72 -27.92 -1.20
C MET A 286 -13.83 -29.38 -0.82
N ALA A 287 -13.03 -30.28 -1.43
CA ALA A 287 -12.96 -31.71 -1.07
C ALA A 287 -12.50 -31.92 0.39
N LYS A 288 -11.65 -31.02 0.93
CA LYS A 288 -11.25 -31.01 2.35
C LYS A 288 -12.27 -30.35 3.30
N GLY A 289 -13.48 -30.06 2.84
CA GLY A 289 -14.55 -29.48 3.66
C GLY A 289 -14.33 -28.00 4.05
N LYS A 290 -13.44 -27.26 3.36
CA LYS A 290 -13.27 -25.82 3.63
C LYS A 290 -14.48 -25.04 3.12
N SER A 291 -14.86 -23.95 3.83
CA SER A 291 -15.97 -23.09 3.41
C SER A 291 -15.66 -22.39 2.10
N LYS A 292 -16.71 -22.05 1.32
CA LYS A 292 -16.61 -21.29 0.05
C LYS A 292 -15.79 -20.00 0.22
N MET A 293 -16.01 -19.26 1.31
CA MET A 293 -15.26 -18.02 1.59
C MET A 293 -13.79 -18.27 1.89
N ALA A 294 -13.45 -19.36 2.59
CA ALA A 294 -12.06 -19.74 2.82
C ALA A 294 -11.36 -20.11 1.51
N ALA A 295 -12.05 -20.82 0.62
CA ALA A 295 -11.53 -21.19 -0.70
C ALA A 295 -11.32 -19.92 -1.59
N ILE A 296 -12.23 -18.94 -1.53
CA ILE A 296 -12.04 -17.64 -2.22
C ILE A 296 -10.83 -16.89 -1.66
N GLY A 297 -10.66 -16.82 -0.34
CA GLY A 297 -9.48 -16.21 0.27
C GLY A 297 -8.16 -16.86 -0.16
N ALA A 298 -8.13 -18.17 -0.26
CA ALA A 298 -6.99 -18.92 -0.79
C ALA A 298 -6.77 -18.65 -2.30
N ALA A 299 -7.85 -18.53 -3.08
CA ALA A 299 -7.78 -18.15 -4.49
C ALA A 299 -7.22 -16.74 -4.68
N MET A 300 -7.63 -15.76 -3.85
CA MET A 300 -7.06 -14.39 -3.86
C MET A 300 -5.55 -14.42 -3.58
N ARG A 301 -5.12 -15.20 -2.59
CA ARG A 301 -3.68 -15.36 -2.29
C ARG A 301 -2.94 -15.99 -3.46
N LYS A 302 -3.46 -17.07 -4.05
CA LYS A 302 -2.83 -17.73 -5.20
C LYS A 302 -2.77 -16.80 -6.40
N LEU A 303 -3.82 -15.98 -6.65
CA LEU A 303 -3.83 -14.99 -7.71
C LEU A 303 -2.73 -13.93 -7.49
N ALA A 304 -2.55 -13.44 -6.27
CA ALA A 304 -1.46 -12.52 -5.93
C ALA A 304 -0.07 -13.16 -6.16
N HIS A 305 0.11 -14.44 -5.81
CA HIS A 305 1.35 -15.19 -6.10
C HIS A 305 1.60 -15.32 -7.62
N LEU A 306 0.57 -15.58 -8.42
CA LEU A 306 0.70 -15.62 -9.88
C LEU A 306 1.09 -14.25 -10.44
N CYS A 307 0.48 -13.16 -9.96
CA CYS A 307 0.85 -11.80 -10.34
C CYS A 307 2.34 -11.52 -10.02
N PHE A 308 2.81 -11.89 -8.83
CA PHE A 308 4.22 -11.76 -8.48
C PHE A 308 5.11 -12.57 -9.42
N GLY A 309 4.74 -13.84 -9.68
CA GLY A 309 5.53 -14.74 -10.49
C GLY A 309 5.76 -14.23 -11.92
N VAL A 310 4.72 -13.74 -12.61
CA VAL A 310 4.86 -13.22 -13.98
C VAL A 310 5.67 -11.93 -14.05
N VAL A 311 5.47 -11.02 -13.12
CA VAL A 311 6.23 -9.74 -13.06
C VAL A 311 7.68 -10.00 -12.68
N HIS A 312 7.95 -10.84 -11.68
CA HIS A 312 9.30 -11.12 -11.22
C HIS A 312 10.12 -11.91 -12.25
N SER A 313 9.49 -12.85 -12.97
CA SER A 313 10.16 -13.64 -14.01
C SER A 313 10.28 -12.92 -15.34
N GLY A 314 9.50 -11.86 -15.59
CA GLY A 314 9.38 -11.20 -16.90
C GLY A 314 8.77 -12.09 -17.98
N LYS A 315 8.06 -13.19 -17.61
CA LYS A 315 7.50 -14.17 -18.55
C LYS A 315 5.98 -14.23 -18.43
N PRO A 316 5.26 -14.42 -19.54
CA PRO A 316 3.81 -14.64 -19.53
C PRO A 316 3.41 -15.83 -18.66
N TYR A 317 2.17 -15.83 -18.21
CA TYR A 317 1.60 -16.96 -17.45
C TYR A 317 1.65 -18.25 -18.25
N ASP A 318 2.23 -19.29 -17.64
CA ASP A 318 2.26 -20.65 -18.19
C ASP A 318 1.44 -21.59 -17.30
N PRO A 319 0.34 -22.18 -17.82
CA PRO A 319 -0.46 -23.15 -17.07
C PRO A 319 0.27 -24.47 -16.74
N LYS A 320 1.38 -24.76 -17.43
CA LYS A 320 2.21 -25.95 -17.21
C LYS A 320 3.30 -25.73 -16.16
N PHE A 321 3.55 -24.46 -15.77
CA PHE A 321 4.57 -24.17 -14.77
C PHE A 321 4.07 -24.56 -13.37
N ALA A 322 4.66 -25.60 -12.80
CA ALA A 322 4.40 -26.00 -11.41
C ALA A 322 5.07 -25.01 -10.46
N MET A 323 4.26 -24.27 -9.69
CA MET A 323 4.71 -23.46 -8.56
C MET A 323 4.66 -24.26 -7.26
#